data_90fd591d85fd7027d48ae6c30f3ec9d7
#
_entry.id   90fd591d85fd7027d48ae6c30f3ec9d7
#
_cell.length_a   1.000
_cell.length_b   1.000
_cell.length_c   1.000
_cell.angle_alpha   90.00
_cell.angle_beta   90.00
_cell.angle_gamma   90.00
#
_symmetry.space_group_name_H-M   'P 1'
#
loop_
_entity.id
_entity.type
_entity.pdbx_description
1 polymer ?
#
loop_
_entity_poly.entity_id
_entity_poly.type
_entity_poly.pdbx_seq_one_letter_code
_entity_poly.pdbx_strand_id
1 'polypeptide(L)'
;MTKRRRERFERSKIIIPILLAGWIPSILTLIVSYTILRDTLESRILRDRQTLVQLLGHVVGTDLSRSSAIINYYETLPEVARILSSPDPAPSAQQWVNSAFYSHPNIDGMFLAAPDGTLLGSIPTTPELVGKDFGADQWREESTASDRPIVSSVHPRFSDGRLITDIVAPVRTSDGEVLGFVGDWVLIERIGKRLSNIEFSDRFIFQVLDQTGAALFANDFKPNPKAPSPESGELLNKIRQSKTGHFEYHDNLYSFSRIESTGWVALVEQPLAVAYKPVHDLLGRMTLLTVWLVVLTAVFAWLGSRFYQRQLESKQQLEREVIFNEKMLANMPGGIALVDPVSRRFLHANDAFSRMAERFGDLPPGRDITEITCDEVKIAPAGAVDRVLNFGTPFQLIEHPLKNKSGVTHFLDINLLRLQGAQEMVQGVLYLVKRRRAMSRFGRS
;
A
#
# COMPACT_ATOMS: atom_id res chain seq x y z
N MET A 1 -15.36 46.29 -0.62
CA MET A 1 -14.79 44.97 -0.21
C MET A 1 -13.68 45.23 0.79
N THR A 2 -13.78 44.77 2.03
CA THR A 2 -12.78 45.02 3.08
C THR A 2 -11.45 44.37 2.74
N LYS A 3 -10.32 45.04 3.03
CA LYS A 3 -8.92 44.60 2.78
C LYS A 3 -8.70 43.12 3.16
N ARG A 4 -9.29 42.65 4.29
CA ARG A 4 -9.26 41.25 4.74
C ARG A 4 -9.92 40.25 3.76
N ARG A 5 -10.95 40.65 3.00
CA ARG A 5 -11.67 39.79 2.06
C ARG A 5 -10.86 39.59 0.78
N ARG A 6 -10.13 40.62 0.35
CA ARG A 6 -9.21 40.55 -0.80
C ARG A 6 -7.98 39.69 -0.50
N GLU A 7 -7.41 39.84 0.69
CA GLU A 7 -6.28 39.01 1.14
C GLU A 7 -6.63 37.53 1.26
N ARG A 8 -7.84 37.20 1.77
CA ARG A 8 -8.35 35.80 1.78
C ARG A 8 -8.51 35.22 0.38
N PHE A 9 -9.02 36.03 -0.55
CA PHE A 9 -9.26 35.60 -1.93
C PHE A 9 -7.94 35.34 -2.69
N GLU A 10 -6.93 36.17 -2.51
CA GLU A 10 -5.59 35.94 -3.10
C GLU A 10 -4.90 34.73 -2.49
N ARG A 11 -5.06 34.46 -1.17
CA ARG A 11 -4.57 33.24 -0.53
C ARG A 11 -5.22 31.98 -1.11
N SER A 12 -6.52 31.99 -1.32
CA SER A 12 -7.23 30.82 -1.86
C SER A 12 -6.79 30.45 -3.26
N LYS A 13 -6.43 31.43 -4.10
CA LYS A 13 -5.93 31.19 -5.46
C LYS A 13 -4.61 30.42 -5.51
N ILE A 14 -3.80 30.49 -4.45
CA ILE A 14 -2.52 29.79 -4.38
C ILE A 14 -2.67 28.46 -3.64
N ILE A 15 -3.39 28.46 -2.53
CA ILE A 15 -3.55 27.28 -1.67
C ILE A 15 -4.37 26.20 -2.38
N ILE A 16 -5.49 26.56 -3.02
CA ILE A 16 -6.39 25.59 -3.66
C ILE A 16 -5.69 24.75 -4.74
N PRO A 17 -4.96 25.33 -5.72
CA PRO A 17 -4.25 24.53 -6.71
C PRO A 17 -3.20 23.60 -6.10
N ILE A 18 -2.48 24.03 -5.08
CA ILE A 18 -1.46 23.22 -4.40
C ILE A 18 -2.13 22.02 -3.68
N LEU A 19 -3.23 22.28 -2.97
CA LEU A 19 -3.98 21.23 -2.31
C LEU A 19 -4.57 20.24 -3.32
N LEU A 20 -5.19 20.73 -4.39
CA LEU A 20 -5.74 19.87 -5.45
C LEU A 20 -4.65 19.05 -6.13
N ALA A 21 -3.51 19.63 -6.44
CA ALA A 21 -2.36 18.95 -7.04
C ALA A 21 -1.78 17.86 -6.13
N GLY A 22 -1.85 18.03 -4.80
CA GLY A 22 -1.40 17.03 -3.83
C GLY A 22 -2.47 15.99 -3.49
N TRP A 23 -3.70 16.40 -3.28
CA TRP A 23 -4.77 15.52 -2.78
C TRP A 23 -5.36 14.63 -3.86
N ILE A 24 -5.60 15.15 -5.07
CA ILE A 24 -6.22 14.36 -6.15
C ILE A 24 -5.35 13.14 -6.50
N PRO A 25 -4.04 13.25 -6.79
CA PRO A 25 -3.21 12.09 -7.04
C PRO A 25 -3.13 11.13 -5.85
N SER A 26 -3.05 11.66 -4.61
CA SER A 26 -2.97 10.85 -3.40
C SER A 26 -4.24 10.01 -3.18
N ILE A 27 -5.42 10.61 -3.34
CA ILE A 27 -6.70 9.92 -3.22
C ILE A 27 -6.87 8.92 -4.36
N LEU A 28 -6.52 9.30 -5.60
CA LEU A 28 -6.61 8.40 -6.75
C LEU A 28 -5.69 7.19 -6.57
N THR A 29 -4.46 7.40 -6.13
CA THR A 29 -3.50 6.33 -5.82
C THR A 29 -4.04 5.42 -4.73
N LEU A 30 -4.64 5.97 -3.67
CA LEU A 30 -5.27 5.18 -2.61
C LEU A 30 -6.39 4.29 -3.16
N ILE A 31 -7.29 4.85 -3.96
CA ILE A 31 -8.42 4.11 -4.55
C ILE A 31 -7.91 2.98 -5.46
N VAL A 32 -6.98 3.28 -6.37
CA VAL A 32 -6.42 2.29 -7.30
C VAL A 32 -5.64 1.22 -6.54
N SER A 33 -4.82 1.60 -5.58
CA SER A 33 -4.08 0.65 -4.75
C SER A 33 -5.01 -0.20 -3.90
N TYR A 34 -6.08 0.38 -3.35
CA TYR A 34 -7.09 -0.34 -2.58
C TYR A 34 -7.73 -1.46 -3.42
N THR A 35 -8.22 -1.15 -4.62
CA THR A 35 -8.91 -2.13 -5.48
C THR A 35 -7.97 -3.25 -5.92
N ILE A 36 -6.80 -2.91 -6.46
CA ILE A 36 -5.82 -3.89 -6.93
C ILE A 36 -5.33 -4.79 -5.80
N LEU A 37 -5.04 -4.20 -4.65
CA LEU A 37 -4.47 -4.92 -3.52
C LEU A 37 -5.51 -5.83 -2.87
N ARG A 38 -6.74 -5.34 -2.71
CA ARG A 38 -7.85 -6.15 -2.21
C ARG A 38 -8.04 -7.39 -3.08
N ASP A 39 -8.25 -7.22 -4.39
CA ASP A 39 -8.50 -8.32 -5.31
C ASP A 39 -7.32 -9.32 -5.36
N THR A 40 -6.09 -8.80 -5.32
CA THR A 40 -4.88 -9.63 -5.33
C THR A 40 -4.74 -10.44 -4.04
N LEU A 41 -4.94 -9.81 -2.88
CA LEU A 41 -4.81 -10.48 -1.59
C LEU A 41 -5.95 -11.48 -1.35
N GLU A 42 -7.20 -11.10 -1.67
CA GLU A 42 -8.34 -12.02 -1.59
C GLU A 42 -8.09 -13.25 -2.46
N SER A 43 -7.70 -13.07 -3.72
CA SER A 43 -7.38 -14.17 -4.63
C SER A 43 -6.20 -15.02 -4.13
N ARG A 44 -5.23 -14.44 -3.45
CA ARG A 44 -4.10 -15.15 -2.88
C ARG A 44 -4.54 -15.98 -1.67
N ILE A 45 -5.28 -15.37 -0.75
CA ILE A 45 -5.83 -16.08 0.43
C ILE A 45 -6.65 -17.30 0.00
N LEU A 46 -7.55 -17.11 -0.97
CA LEU A 46 -8.39 -18.19 -1.47
C LEU A 46 -7.56 -19.31 -2.12
N ARG A 47 -6.56 -18.98 -2.94
CA ARG A 47 -5.66 -19.97 -3.55
C ARG A 47 -4.82 -20.72 -2.52
N ASP A 48 -4.27 -20.04 -1.53
CA ASP A 48 -3.47 -20.66 -0.48
C ASP A 48 -4.33 -21.65 0.33
N ARG A 49 -5.58 -21.29 0.63
CA ARG A 49 -6.53 -22.19 1.31
C ARG A 49 -6.94 -23.38 0.44
N GLN A 50 -7.17 -23.13 -0.85
CA GLN A 50 -7.47 -24.18 -1.81
C GLN A 50 -6.32 -25.19 -1.91
N THR A 51 -5.08 -24.72 -2.02
CA THR A 51 -3.89 -25.57 -2.07
C THR A 51 -3.75 -26.39 -0.80
N LEU A 52 -3.96 -25.76 0.36
CA LEU A 52 -3.89 -26.43 1.64
C LEU A 52 -4.91 -27.57 1.74
N VAL A 53 -6.18 -27.31 1.45
CA VAL A 53 -7.23 -28.33 1.55
C VAL A 53 -7.05 -29.44 0.53
N GLN A 54 -6.51 -29.14 -0.66
CA GLN A 54 -6.15 -30.19 -1.64
C GLN A 54 -5.02 -31.08 -1.14
N LEU A 55 -3.98 -30.48 -0.53
CA LEU A 55 -2.88 -31.24 0.07
C LEU A 55 -3.40 -32.19 1.17
N LEU A 56 -4.27 -31.69 2.05
CA LEU A 56 -4.87 -32.47 3.12
C LEU A 56 -5.74 -33.60 2.57
N GLY A 57 -6.57 -33.27 1.58
CA GLY A 57 -7.37 -34.29 0.88
C GLY A 57 -6.50 -35.33 0.19
N HIS A 58 -5.37 -34.96 -0.38
CA HIS A 58 -4.43 -35.89 -0.99
C HIS A 58 -3.79 -36.84 0.03
N VAL A 59 -3.40 -36.34 1.21
CA VAL A 59 -2.83 -37.16 2.27
C VAL A 59 -3.85 -38.23 2.72
N VAL A 60 -5.08 -37.82 2.99
CA VAL A 60 -6.16 -38.76 3.36
C VAL A 60 -6.44 -39.74 2.22
N GLY A 61 -6.60 -39.22 1.00
CA GLY A 61 -6.91 -40.05 -0.17
C GLY A 61 -5.81 -41.05 -0.50
N THR A 62 -4.53 -40.71 -0.27
CA THR A 62 -3.41 -41.63 -0.50
C THR A 62 -3.45 -42.85 0.43
N ASP A 63 -3.81 -42.62 1.70
CA ASP A 63 -3.94 -43.74 2.66
C ASP A 63 -5.05 -44.69 2.27
N LEU A 64 -6.23 -44.16 1.94
CA LEU A 64 -7.38 -44.98 1.54
C LEU A 64 -7.15 -45.66 0.19
N SER A 65 -6.52 -44.97 -0.76
CA SER A 65 -6.17 -45.52 -2.08
C SER A 65 -5.16 -46.65 -1.99
N ARG A 66 -4.22 -46.59 -1.04
CA ARG A 66 -3.26 -47.67 -0.80
C ARG A 66 -3.96 -48.93 -0.30
N SER A 67 -4.82 -48.80 0.71
CA SER A 67 -5.61 -49.90 1.20
C SER A 67 -6.51 -50.47 0.11
N SER A 68 -7.19 -49.61 -0.67
CA SER A 68 -7.99 -50.02 -1.81
C SER A 68 -7.19 -50.84 -2.84
N ALA A 69 -5.96 -50.43 -3.15
CA ALA A 69 -5.11 -51.16 -4.08
C ALA A 69 -4.70 -52.53 -3.55
N ILE A 70 -4.47 -52.68 -2.25
CA ILE A 70 -4.17 -53.94 -1.61
C ILE A 70 -5.41 -54.88 -1.66
N ILE A 71 -6.58 -54.37 -1.33
CA ILE A 71 -7.82 -55.15 -1.36
C ILE A 71 -8.15 -55.54 -2.80
N ASN A 72 -8.00 -54.65 -3.77
CA ASN A 72 -8.19 -54.94 -5.18
C ASN A 72 -7.22 -56.05 -5.70
N TYR A 73 -6.00 -56.10 -5.18
CA TYR A 73 -5.08 -57.21 -5.46
C TYR A 73 -5.60 -58.54 -4.86
N TYR A 74 -6.04 -58.52 -3.61
CA TYR A 74 -6.49 -59.74 -2.92
C TYR A 74 -7.79 -60.33 -3.48
N GLU A 75 -8.74 -59.52 -3.94
CA GLU A 75 -9.96 -59.97 -4.58
C GLU A 75 -9.71 -60.83 -5.84
N THR A 76 -8.59 -60.57 -6.53
CA THR A 76 -8.23 -61.27 -7.78
C THR A 76 -7.47 -62.56 -7.54
N LEU A 77 -7.08 -62.88 -6.29
CA LEU A 77 -6.28 -64.07 -6.01
C LEU A 77 -7.10 -65.37 -6.09
N PRO A 78 -6.70 -66.36 -6.91
CA PRO A 78 -7.36 -67.64 -6.99
C PRO A 78 -7.43 -68.41 -5.65
N GLU A 79 -6.47 -68.12 -4.77
CA GLU A 79 -6.43 -68.70 -3.43
C GLU A 79 -7.61 -68.21 -2.57
N VAL A 80 -7.94 -66.93 -2.60
CA VAL A 80 -9.09 -66.37 -1.86
C VAL A 80 -10.37 -66.92 -2.39
N ALA A 81 -10.56 -66.98 -3.71
CA ALA A 81 -11.73 -67.61 -4.32
C ALA A 81 -11.90 -69.10 -3.91
N ARG A 82 -10.78 -69.83 -3.88
CA ARG A 82 -10.80 -71.25 -3.46
C ARG A 82 -11.22 -71.42 -1.98
N ILE A 83 -10.69 -70.54 -1.09
CA ILE A 83 -11.07 -70.59 0.34
C ILE A 83 -12.54 -70.29 0.50
N LEU A 84 -13.06 -69.27 -0.15
CA LEU A 84 -14.51 -68.91 -0.06
C LEU A 84 -15.45 -69.96 -0.66
N SER A 85 -14.98 -70.73 -1.61
CA SER A 85 -15.76 -71.84 -2.20
C SER A 85 -15.66 -73.11 -1.39
N SER A 86 -14.93 -73.17 -0.30
CA SER A 86 -14.76 -74.32 0.54
C SER A 86 -16.07 -74.63 1.36
N PRO A 87 -16.43 -75.91 1.62
CA PRO A 87 -17.56 -76.23 2.47
C PRO A 87 -17.40 -75.77 3.93
N ASP A 88 -16.18 -75.69 4.44
CA ASP A 88 -15.83 -75.08 5.76
C ASP A 88 -14.71 -74.12 5.60
N PRO A 89 -15.02 -72.87 5.22
CA PRO A 89 -14.02 -71.89 4.88
C PRO A 89 -13.30 -71.21 6.07
N ALA A 90 -13.92 -71.25 7.28
CA ALA A 90 -13.45 -70.44 8.41
C ALA A 90 -11.99 -70.71 8.86
N PRO A 91 -11.54 -71.98 9.06
CA PRO A 91 -10.15 -72.22 9.47
C PRO A 91 -9.13 -71.80 8.45
N SER A 92 -9.39 -72.02 7.15
CA SER A 92 -8.52 -71.59 6.06
C SER A 92 -8.55 -70.11 5.86
N ALA A 93 -9.70 -69.47 6.03
CA ALA A 93 -9.84 -67.98 5.96
C ALA A 93 -9.02 -67.30 7.05
N GLN A 94 -9.09 -67.77 8.30
CA GLN A 94 -8.32 -67.20 9.40
C GLN A 94 -6.79 -67.33 9.16
N GLN A 95 -6.35 -68.50 8.68
CA GLN A 95 -4.93 -68.73 8.38
C GLN A 95 -4.43 -67.76 7.25
N TRP A 96 -5.25 -67.66 6.20
CA TRP A 96 -4.94 -66.79 5.08
C TRP A 96 -4.91 -65.32 5.50
N VAL A 97 -5.91 -64.83 6.24
CA VAL A 97 -5.97 -63.46 6.74
C VAL A 97 -4.73 -63.11 7.57
N ASN A 98 -4.31 -64.05 8.46
CA ASN A 98 -3.08 -63.85 9.22
C ASN A 98 -1.85 -63.69 8.31
N SER A 99 -1.69 -64.55 7.31
CA SER A 99 -0.55 -64.50 6.38
C SER A 99 -0.58 -63.22 5.56
N ALA A 100 -1.73 -62.86 5.00
CA ALA A 100 -1.90 -61.65 4.19
C ALA A 100 -1.64 -60.37 4.99
N PHE A 101 -2.14 -60.28 6.21
CA PHE A 101 -1.93 -59.13 7.11
C PHE A 101 -0.46 -58.92 7.44
N TYR A 102 0.27 -60.00 7.85
CA TYR A 102 1.70 -59.87 8.18
C TYR A 102 2.59 -59.55 6.95
N SER A 103 2.10 -59.78 5.75
CA SER A 103 2.78 -59.43 4.51
C SER A 103 2.67 -57.92 4.21
N HIS A 104 1.75 -57.21 4.86
CA HIS A 104 1.49 -55.76 4.60
C HIS A 104 1.45 -54.98 5.91
N PRO A 105 2.59 -54.52 6.44
CA PRO A 105 2.69 -53.88 7.77
C PRO A 105 1.94 -52.54 7.89
N ASN A 106 1.38 -52.03 6.81
CA ASN A 106 0.64 -50.75 6.78
C ASN A 106 -0.89 -50.89 6.79
N ILE A 107 -1.40 -52.10 7.01
CA ILE A 107 -2.85 -52.42 7.17
C ILE A 107 -3.16 -52.41 8.67
N ASP A 108 -4.33 -51.91 9.08
CA ASP A 108 -4.75 -51.86 10.50
C ASP A 108 -5.60 -53.06 10.88
N GLY A 109 -6.08 -53.77 9.89
CA GLY A 109 -6.83 -54.99 10.07
C GLY A 109 -7.20 -55.59 8.74
N MET A 110 -7.66 -56.82 8.74
CA MET A 110 -8.09 -57.51 7.55
C MET A 110 -9.16 -58.53 7.88
N PHE A 111 -10.08 -58.78 6.96
CA PHE A 111 -11.09 -59.79 7.13
C PHE A 111 -11.49 -60.48 5.81
N LEU A 112 -12.04 -61.67 5.94
CA LEU A 112 -12.79 -62.39 4.91
C LEU A 112 -14.20 -62.62 5.41
N ALA A 113 -15.20 -62.39 4.55
CA ALA A 113 -16.62 -62.66 4.85
C ALA A 113 -17.29 -63.49 3.75
N ALA A 114 -18.27 -64.27 4.13
CA ALA A 114 -19.15 -65.03 3.24
C ALA A 114 -20.06 -64.04 2.43
N PRO A 115 -20.79 -64.55 1.39
CA PRO A 115 -21.68 -63.71 0.58
C PRO A 115 -22.84 -63.10 1.38
N ASP A 116 -23.26 -63.76 2.49
CA ASP A 116 -24.27 -63.22 3.41
C ASP A 116 -23.77 -62.23 4.42
N GLY A 117 -22.45 -61.93 4.44
CA GLY A 117 -21.78 -60.98 5.36
C GLY A 117 -21.28 -61.67 6.64
N THR A 118 -21.40 -63.02 6.76
CA THR A 118 -20.86 -63.74 7.90
C THR A 118 -19.33 -63.69 7.93
N LEU A 119 -18.73 -63.31 9.07
CA LEU A 119 -17.29 -63.26 9.25
C LEU A 119 -16.64 -64.60 9.24
N LEU A 120 -15.71 -64.89 8.36
CA LEU A 120 -14.95 -66.09 8.25
C LEU A 120 -13.61 -66.11 8.94
N GLY A 121 -12.96 -64.96 8.94
CA GLY A 121 -11.67 -64.73 9.61
C GLY A 121 -11.31 -63.35 9.65
N SER A 122 -10.55 -62.85 10.66
CA SER A 122 -10.16 -61.46 10.84
C SER A 122 -8.86 -61.29 11.63
N ILE A 123 -8.22 -60.14 11.39
CA ILE A 123 -7.16 -59.63 12.24
C ILE A 123 -7.44 -58.13 12.53
N PRO A 124 -7.46 -57.63 13.75
CA PRO A 124 -7.36 -58.40 15.00
C PRO A 124 -8.35 -59.55 15.05
N THR A 125 -7.91 -60.69 15.60
CA THR A 125 -8.75 -61.87 15.70
C THR A 125 -9.90 -61.63 16.68
N THR A 126 -11.11 -61.85 16.22
CA THR A 126 -12.36 -61.73 17.01
C THR A 126 -13.13 -63.05 16.96
N PRO A 127 -12.70 -64.08 17.72
CA PRO A 127 -13.31 -65.41 17.64
C PRO A 127 -14.83 -65.42 17.92
N GLU A 128 -15.29 -64.46 18.72
CA GLU A 128 -16.71 -64.29 19.11
C GLU A 128 -17.58 -63.81 17.95
N LEU A 129 -17.00 -63.24 16.90
CA LEU A 129 -17.68 -62.71 15.71
C LEU A 129 -17.59 -63.69 14.52
N VAL A 130 -16.68 -64.66 14.54
CA VAL A 130 -16.59 -65.68 13.48
C VAL A 130 -17.87 -66.44 13.44
N GLY A 131 -18.46 -66.62 12.26
CA GLY A 131 -19.76 -67.19 12.04
C GLY A 131 -20.96 -66.29 12.33
N LYS A 132 -20.74 -65.00 12.60
CA LYS A 132 -21.79 -63.97 12.78
C LYS A 132 -21.69 -62.86 11.75
N ASP A 133 -22.82 -62.24 11.46
CA ASP A 133 -22.81 -60.92 10.76
C ASP A 133 -22.17 -59.90 11.64
N PHE A 134 -21.21 -59.15 11.08
CA PHE A 134 -20.44 -58.14 11.80
C PHE A 134 -20.66 -56.72 11.26
N GLY A 135 -21.83 -56.44 10.72
CA GLY A 135 -22.19 -55.13 10.21
C GLY A 135 -22.09 -54.98 8.68
N ALA A 136 -22.24 -56.10 7.98
CA ALA A 136 -22.19 -56.16 6.53
C ALA A 136 -23.26 -55.28 5.84
N ASP A 137 -24.31 -54.89 6.53
CA ASP A 137 -25.34 -53.97 6.00
C ASP A 137 -24.79 -52.62 5.58
N GLN A 138 -23.67 -52.22 6.16
CA GLN A 138 -23.03 -50.92 5.86
C GLN A 138 -22.31 -50.90 4.53
N TRP A 139 -21.88 -52.04 3.99
CA TRP A 139 -21.05 -52.08 2.80
C TRP A 139 -21.45 -53.19 1.79
N ARG A 140 -22.22 -54.18 2.19
CA ARG A 140 -22.51 -55.38 1.37
C ARG A 140 -23.21 -55.05 0.06
N GLU A 141 -24.31 -54.29 0.11
CA GLU A 141 -25.08 -53.94 -1.09
C GLU A 141 -24.23 -53.09 -2.06
N GLU A 142 -23.54 -52.08 -1.53
CA GLU A 142 -22.71 -51.18 -2.32
C GLU A 142 -21.51 -51.93 -2.93
N SER A 143 -20.84 -52.80 -2.15
CA SER A 143 -19.72 -53.61 -2.62
C SER A 143 -20.15 -54.61 -3.69
N THR A 144 -21.32 -55.24 -3.52
CA THR A 144 -21.87 -56.16 -4.51
C THR A 144 -22.18 -55.48 -5.84
N ALA A 145 -22.61 -54.25 -5.82
CA ALA A 145 -22.93 -53.46 -7.02
C ALA A 145 -21.68 -52.80 -7.67
N SER A 146 -20.52 -52.83 -7.02
CA SER A 146 -19.30 -52.16 -7.47
C SER A 146 -18.32 -53.16 -8.11
N ASP A 147 -17.61 -52.67 -9.14
CA ASP A 147 -16.45 -53.36 -9.76
C ASP A 147 -15.11 -52.92 -9.13
N ARG A 148 -15.16 -52.14 -8.08
CA ARG A 148 -13.97 -51.62 -7.38
C ARG A 148 -14.19 -51.70 -5.88
N PRO A 149 -13.10 -51.75 -5.08
CA PRO A 149 -13.24 -51.68 -3.63
C PRO A 149 -13.99 -50.38 -3.24
N ILE A 150 -14.98 -50.54 -2.36
CA ILE A 150 -15.75 -49.45 -1.80
C ILE A 150 -15.18 -49.05 -0.44
N VAL A 151 -15.44 -47.80 -0.02
CA VAL A 151 -15.08 -47.30 1.30
C VAL A 151 -16.37 -47.03 2.08
N SER A 152 -16.57 -47.72 3.21
CA SER A 152 -17.77 -47.55 4.03
C SER A 152 -17.81 -46.19 4.74
N SER A 153 -18.96 -45.84 5.31
CA SER A 153 -19.04 -44.80 6.33
C SER A 153 -18.26 -45.21 7.58
N VAL A 154 -17.83 -44.19 8.36
CA VAL A 154 -17.06 -44.43 9.58
C VAL A 154 -17.96 -44.98 10.70
N HIS A 155 -17.50 -46.04 11.33
CA HIS A 155 -18.20 -46.70 12.42
C HIS A 155 -17.23 -47.28 13.46
N PRO A 156 -17.71 -47.64 14.68
CA PRO A 156 -16.89 -48.33 15.66
C PRO A 156 -16.57 -49.76 15.23
N ARG A 157 -15.31 -50.16 15.34
CA ARG A 157 -14.89 -51.56 15.16
C ARG A 157 -15.42 -52.43 16.31
N PHE A 158 -16.01 -53.54 15.98
CA PHE A 158 -16.63 -54.43 16.99
C PHE A 158 -15.68 -55.00 18.04
N SER A 159 -14.39 -55.17 17.69
CA SER A 159 -13.41 -55.78 18.60
C SER A 159 -12.96 -54.85 19.75
N ASP A 160 -12.88 -53.58 19.53
CA ASP A 160 -12.28 -52.62 20.49
C ASP A 160 -12.93 -51.23 20.51
N GLY A 161 -13.98 -51.03 19.71
CA GLY A 161 -14.71 -49.77 19.63
C GLY A 161 -13.96 -48.63 18.96
N ARG A 162 -12.77 -48.85 18.44
CA ARG A 162 -12.04 -47.83 17.71
C ARG A 162 -12.70 -47.49 16.38
N LEU A 163 -12.66 -46.27 15.99
CA LEU A 163 -13.27 -45.79 14.75
C LEU A 163 -12.50 -46.27 13.53
N ILE A 164 -13.21 -46.94 12.62
CA ILE A 164 -12.70 -47.47 11.37
C ILE A 164 -13.58 -47.06 10.20
N THR A 165 -13.04 -47.19 9.01
CA THR A 165 -13.79 -47.37 7.78
C THR A 165 -13.37 -48.67 7.14
N ASP A 166 -14.32 -49.40 6.59
CA ASP A 166 -14.04 -50.61 5.84
C ASP A 166 -13.72 -50.28 4.39
N ILE A 167 -12.71 -50.95 3.87
CA ILE A 167 -12.44 -50.98 2.44
C ILE A 167 -12.69 -52.39 1.98
N VAL A 168 -13.71 -52.60 1.18
CA VAL A 168 -14.24 -53.94 0.86
C VAL A 168 -14.38 -54.13 -0.64
N ALA A 169 -13.96 -55.29 -1.11
CA ALA A 169 -14.19 -55.73 -2.48
C ALA A 169 -14.86 -57.09 -2.51
N PRO A 170 -15.76 -57.32 -3.47
CA PRO A 170 -16.39 -58.64 -3.67
C PRO A 170 -15.42 -59.56 -4.42
N VAL A 171 -15.23 -60.76 -3.94
CA VAL A 171 -14.52 -61.83 -4.65
C VAL A 171 -15.53 -62.59 -5.50
N ARG A 172 -15.28 -62.66 -6.81
CA ARG A 172 -16.24 -63.22 -7.79
C ARG A 172 -15.72 -64.44 -8.48
N THR A 173 -16.63 -65.24 -8.94
CA THR A 173 -16.35 -66.35 -9.90
C THR A 173 -16.11 -65.79 -11.29
N SER A 174 -15.63 -66.63 -12.21
CA SER A 174 -15.51 -66.23 -13.65
C SER A 174 -16.86 -65.84 -14.28
N ASP A 175 -17.95 -66.31 -13.73
CA ASP A 175 -19.31 -66.03 -14.21
C ASP A 175 -19.94 -64.79 -13.53
N GLY A 176 -19.21 -64.16 -12.62
CA GLY A 176 -19.61 -62.91 -11.96
C GLY A 176 -20.40 -63.12 -10.65
N GLU A 177 -20.63 -64.35 -10.19
CA GLU A 177 -21.25 -64.58 -8.90
C GLU A 177 -20.33 -64.22 -7.74
N VAL A 178 -20.88 -63.61 -6.67
CA VAL A 178 -20.13 -63.23 -5.47
C VAL A 178 -19.89 -64.41 -4.58
N LEU A 179 -18.64 -64.82 -4.40
CA LEU A 179 -18.21 -65.90 -3.49
C LEU A 179 -18.06 -65.45 -2.04
N GLY A 180 -17.89 -64.14 -1.84
CA GLY A 180 -17.67 -63.53 -0.55
C GLY A 180 -16.98 -62.20 -0.69
N PHE A 181 -16.44 -61.69 0.39
CA PHE A 181 -15.82 -60.36 0.46
C PHE A 181 -14.47 -60.43 1.14
N VAL A 182 -13.53 -59.62 0.65
CA VAL A 182 -12.24 -59.33 1.29
C VAL A 182 -12.22 -57.88 1.67
N GLY A 183 -11.76 -57.56 2.90
CA GLY A 183 -11.72 -56.17 3.35
C GLY A 183 -10.57 -55.83 4.28
N ASP A 184 -10.29 -54.56 4.38
CA ASP A 184 -9.32 -53.93 5.28
C ASP A 184 -10.05 -52.98 6.22
N TRP A 185 -9.64 -52.94 7.47
CA TRP A 185 -10.07 -51.97 8.48
C TRP A 185 -9.06 -50.84 8.58
N VAL A 186 -9.40 -49.68 8.08
CA VAL A 186 -8.54 -48.47 8.19
C VAL A 186 -8.91 -47.70 9.45
N LEU A 187 -7.96 -47.60 10.39
CA LEU A 187 -8.14 -46.84 11.61
C LEU A 187 -8.12 -45.32 11.31
N ILE A 188 -9.20 -44.65 11.68
CA ILE A 188 -9.30 -43.19 11.55
C ILE A 188 -8.21 -42.48 12.36
N GLU A 189 -7.85 -43.01 13.54
CA GLU A 189 -6.74 -42.49 14.35
C GLU A 189 -5.39 -42.48 13.60
N ARG A 190 -5.11 -43.45 12.73
CA ARG A 190 -3.88 -43.49 11.93
C ARG A 190 -3.82 -42.30 10.93
N ILE A 191 -4.94 -42.03 10.27
CA ILE A 191 -5.07 -40.91 9.36
C ILE A 191 -4.87 -39.59 10.13
N GLY A 192 -5.52 -39.48 11.31
CA GLY A 192 -5.34 -38.31 12.19
C GLY A 192 -3.92 -38.10 12.63
N LYS A 193 -3.17 -39.13 13.01
CA LYS A 193 -1.74 -39.08 13.37
C LYS A 193 -0.86 -38.57 12.22
N ARG A 194 -1.18 -38.97 10.98
CA ARG A 194 -0.42 -38.46 9.81
C ARG A 194 -0.68 -36.97 9.55
N LEU A 195 -1.94 -36.57 9.71
CA LEU A 195 -2.33 -35.17 9.57
C LEU A 195 -1.73 -34.29 10.67
N SER A 196 -1.62 -34.79 11.91
CA SER A 196 -1.04 -34.08 13.03
C SER A 196 0.47 -33.76 12.88
N ASN A 197 1.17 -34.49 12.01
CA ASN A 197 2.56 -34.22 11.68
C ASN A 197 2.73 -33.02 10.71
N ILE A 198 1.64 -32.50 10.17
CA ILE A 198 1.65 -31.31 9.33
C ILE A 198 1.46 -30.10 10.25
N GLU A 199 2.42 -29.19 10.30
CA GLU A 199 2.30 -27.98 11.07
C GLU A 199 1.21 -27.07 10.47
N PHE A 200 0.12 -26.94 11.21
CA PHE A 200 -0.96 -26.04 10.86
C PHE A 200 -0.88 -24.75 11.69
N SER A 201 -1.22 -23.65 11.06
CA SER A 201 -1.45 -22.41 11.79
C SER A 201 -2.72 -22.54 12.64
N ASP A 202 -2.67 -22.16 13.92
CA ASP A 202 -3.83 -22.18 14.87
C ASP A 202 -5.03 -21.32 14.43
N ARG A 203 -4.99 -20.79 13.21
CA ARG A 203 -5.97 -19.80 12.72
C ARG A 203 -7.12 -20.40 11.92
N PHE A 204 -7.19 -21.70 11.76
CA PHE A 204 -8.29 -22.35 11.04
C PHE A 204 -8.65 -23.70 11.66
N ILE A 205 -9.87 -24.15 11.40
CA ILE A 205 -10.38 -25.44 11.78
C ILE A 205 -10.30 -26.36 10.56
N PHE A 206 -9.57 -27.46 10.68
CA PHE A 206 -9.55 -28.50 9.67
C PHE A 206 -10.52 -29.64 10.07
N GLN A 207 -11.31 -30.09 9.10
CA GLN A 207 -12.23 -31.19 9.27
C GLN A 207 -12.14 -32.12 8.07
N VAL A 208 -12.42 -33.41 8.29
CA VAL A 208 -12.73 -34.36 7.23
C VAL A 208 -14.13 -34.86 7.46
N LEU A 209 -14.94 -34.76 6.43
CA LEU A 209 -16.31 -35.29 6.42
C LEU A 209 -16.33 -36.56 5.60
N ASP A 210 -17.05 -37.56 6.07
CA ASP A 210 -17.34 -38.77 5.27
C ASP A 210 -18.44 -38.47 4.24
N GLN A 211 -18.84 -39.50 3.49
CA GLN A 211 -19.90 -39.40 2.46
C GLN A 211 -21.26 -39.04 3.04
N THR A 212 -21.50 -39.26 4.34
CA THR A 212 -22.74 -38.92 5.03
C THR A 212 -22.73 -37.50 5.59
N GLY A 213 -21.54 -36.87 5.67
CA GLY A 213 -21.33 -35.55 6.26
C GLY A 213 -20.99 -35.62 7.75
N ALA A 214 -20.70 -36.79 8.28
CA ALA A 214 -20.18 -36.94 9.63
C ALA A 214 -18.73 -36.42 9.68
N ALA A 215 -18.43 -35.54 10.66
CA ALA A 215 -17.06 -35.05 10.87
C ALA A 215 -16.24 -36.14 11.58
N LEU A 216 -15.13 -36.55 10.95
CA LEU A 216 -14.28 -37.64 11.45
C LEU A 216 -13.29 -37.16 12.49
N PHE A 217 -12.72 -36.00 12.28
CA PHE A 217 -11.84 -35.29 13.22
C PHE A 217 -11.89 -33.77 13.00
N ALA A 218 -11.56 -33.08 14.07
CA ALA A 218 -11.37 -31.64 14.09
C ALA A 218 -9.89 -31.29 14.40
N ASN A 219 -9.59 -30.10 14.78
CA ASN A 219 -8.24 -29.53 14.95
C ASN A 219 -7.22 -30.34 15.73
N ASP A 220 -7.66 -31.15 16.68
CA ASP A 220 -6.78 -32.02 17.49
C ASP A 220 -6.46 -33.35 16.81
N PHE A 221 -7.01 -33.58 15.61
CA PHE A 221 -6.88 -34.82 14.82
C PHE A 221 -7.22 -36.08 15.61
N LYS A 222 -7.92 -35.94 16.73
CA LYS A 222 -8.50 -37.09 17.45
C LYS A 222 -9.81 -37.47 16.82
N PRO A 223 -10.03 -38.78 16.63
CA PRO A 223 -11.29 -39.27 16.13
C PRO A 223 -12.44 -38.79 17.04
N ASN A 224 -13.35 -38.04 16.49
CA ASN A 224 -14.55 -37.58 17.20
C ASN A 224 -15.69 -37.47 16.19
N PRO A 225 -16.31 -38.60 15.82
CA PRO A 225 -17.40 -38.57 14.89
C PRO A 225 -18.58 -37.84 15.52
N LYS A 226 -18.83 -36.65 15.05
CA LYS A 226 -20.08 -35.94 15.32
C LYS A 226 -21.09 -36.40 14.29
N ALA A 227 -22.27 -36.81 14.77
CA ALA A 227 -23.39 -37.08 13.87
C ALA A 227 -23.60 -35.88 12.90
N PRO A 228 -24.04 -36.15 11.67
CA PRO A 228 -24.33 -35.09 10.71
C PRO A 228 -25.28 -34.09 11.35
N SER A 229 -24.86 -32.82 11.41
CA SER A 229 -25.73 -31.72 11.83
C SER A 229 -26.59 -31.26 10.65
N PRO A 230 -27.74 -30.61 10.87
CA PRO A 230 -28.49 -29.97 9.79
C PRO A 230 -27.62 -29.00 8.96
N GLU A 231 -26.69 -28.31 9.62
CA GLU A 231 -25.70 -27.44 8.98
C GLU A 231 -24.74 -28.21 8.06
N SER A 232 -24.32 -29.41 8.45
CA SER A 232 -23.51 -30.30 7.61
C SER A 232 -24.23 -30.68 6.31
N GLY A 233 -25.55 -30.87 6.36
CA GLY A 233 -26.36 -31.18 5.17
C GLY A 233 -26.39 -30.01 4.16
N GLU A 234 -26.51 -28.77 4.60
CA GLU A 234 -26.44 -27.59 3.73
C GLU A 234 -25.04 -27.40 3.15
N LEU A 235 -24.00 -27.59 3.97
CA LEU A 235 -22.61 -27.58 3.54
C LEU A 235 -22.35 -28.63 2.46
N LEU A 236 -22.77 -29.86 2.68
CA LEU A 236 -22.63 -30.93 1.69
C LEU A 236 -23.35 -30.63 0.38
N ASN A 237 -24.52 -30.01 0.41
CA ASN A 237 -25.24 -29.63 -0.81
C ASN A 237 -24.47 -28.60 -1.64
N LYS A 238 -23.82 -27.65 -0.97
CA LYS A 238 -22.93 -26.67 -1.64
C LYS A 238 -21.67 -27.35 -2.20
N ILE A 239 -21.09 -28.29 -1.46
CA ILE A 239 -19.88 -29.03 -1.83
C ILE A 239 -20.14 -30.02 -2.99
N ARG A 240 -21.35 -30.62 -3.07
CA ARG A 240 -21.68 -31.59 -4.13
C ARG A 240 -21.60 -31.01 -5.55
N GLN A 241 -21.70 -29.70 -5.71
CA GLN A 241 -21.71 -29.03 -7.02
C GLN A 241 -20.32 -28.95 -7.69
N SER A 242 -19.23 -29.14 -6.93
CA SER A 242 -17.85 -29.04 -7.46
C SER A 242 -16.90 -29.99 -6.73
N LYS A 243 -15.77 -30.31 -7.38
CA LYS A 243 -14.72 -31.15 -6.78
C LYS A 243 -13.91 -30.39 -5.72
N THR A 244 -13.70 -29.11 -5.97
CA THR A 244 -12.96 -28.24 -5.08
C THR A 244 -13.59 -26.86 -5.16
N GLY A 245 -13.47 -26.07 -4.10
CA GLY A 245 -14.00 -24.72 -4.10
C GLY A 245 -13.87 -24.04 -2.75
N HIS A 246 -14.45 -22.86 -2.71
CA HIS A 246 -14.60 -22.07 -1.48
C HIS A 246 -15.97 -21.38 -1.50
N PHE A 247 -16.48 -21.07 -0.34
CA PHE A 247 -17.71 -20.29 -0.16
C PHE A 247 -17.72 -19.66 1.24
N GLU A 248 -18.50 -18.61 1.39
CA GLU A 248 -18.73 -17.96 2.67
C GLU A 248 -20.08 -18.41 3.25
N TYR A 249 -20.08 -18.72 4.54
CA TYR A 249 -21.28 -19.15 5.25
C TYR A 249 -21.14 -18.83 6.75
N HIS A 250 -22.14 -18.17 7.35
CA HIS A 250 -22.19 -17.77 8.77
C HIS A 250 -20.88 -17.15 9.29
N ASP A 251 -20.41 -16.08 8.63
CA ASP A 251 -19.18 -15.35 8.97
C ASP A 251 -17.88 -16.17 8.91
N ASN A 252 -17.93 -17.36 8.29
CA ASN A 252 -16.79 -18.21 8.05
C ASN A 252 -16.51 -18.38 6.55
N LEU A 253 -15.23 -18.46 6.22
CA LEU A 253 -14.73 -18.88 4.91
C LEU A 253 -14.48 -20.38 4.95
N TYR A 254 -15.14 -21.09 4.07
CA TYR A 254 -14.97 -22.52 3.87
C TYR A 254 -14.21 -22.77 2.58
N SER A 255 -13.17 -23.61 2.66
CA SER A 255 -12.47 -24.15 1.48
C SER A 255 -12.52 -25.67 1.55
N PHE A 256 -12.83 -26.32 0.45
CA PHE A 256 -13.03 -27.76 0.43
C PHE A 256 -12.37 -28.43 -0.78
N SER A 257 -12.03 -29.72 -0.59
CA SER A 257 -11.58 -30.60 -1.64
C SER A 257 -12.19 -31.96 -1.45
N ARG A 258 -12.88 -32.46 -2.49
CA ARG A 258 -13.43 -33.80 -2.49
C ARG A 258 -12.32 -34.81 -2.78
N ILE A 259 -12.29 -35.91 -2.01
CA ILE A 259 -11.40 -37.02 -2.19
C ILE A 259 -12.11 -37.99 -3.16
N GLU A 260 -11.65 -38.02 -4.41
CA GLU A 260 -12.36 -38.73 -5.50
C GLU A 260 -12.48 -40.23 -5.26
N SER A 261 -11.52 -40.87 -4.57
CA SER A 261 -11.51 -42.29 -4.30
C SER A 261 -12.59 -42.77 -3.32
N THR A 262 -13.12 -41.88 -2.48
CA THR A 262 -14.00 -42.22 -1.36
C THR A 262 -15.27 -41.39 -1.27
N GLY A 263 -15.30 -40.25 -1.99
CA GLY A 263 -16.35 -39.27 -1.84
C GLY A 263 -16.27 -38.41 -0.55
N TRP A 264 -15.26 -38.65 0.29
CA TRP A 264 -14.99 -37.84 1.48
C TRP A 264 -14.59 -36.44 1.11
N VAL A 265 -14.72 -35.53 2.06
CA VAL A 265 -14.42 -34.11 1.85
C VAL A 265 -13.43 -33.60 2.90
N ALA A 266 -12.29 -33.13 2.46
CA ALA A 266 -11.42 -32.30 3.28
C ALA A 266 -11.97 -30.86 3.30
N LEU A 267 -12.11 -30.30 4.48
CA LEU A 267 -12.71 -28.97 4.72
C LEU A 267 -11.80 -28.15 5.63
N VAL A 268 -11.59 -26.90 5.25
CA VAL A 268 -10.93 -25.89 6.08
C VAL A 268 -11.93 -24.77 6.33
N GLU A 269 -12.18 -24.50 7.59
CA GLU A 269 -13.05 -23.44 8.07
C GLU A 269 -12.21 -22.35 8.77
N GLN A 270 -12.48 -21.09 8.47
CA GLN A 270 -11.81 -19.94 9.08
C GLN A 270 -12.77 -18.76 9.20
N PRO A 271 -12.84 -18.09 10.37
CA PRO A 271 -13.61 -16.84 10.50
C PRO A 271 -13.14 -15.79 9.49
N LEU A 272 -14.08 -15.13 8.79
CA LEU A 272 -13.80 -14.09 7.79
C LEU A 272 -12.92 -12.98 8.36
N ALA A 273 -13.17 -12.57 9.60
CA ALA A 273 -12.36 -11.56 10.28
C ALA A 273 -10.89 -11.96 10.41
N VAL A 274 -10.60 -13.25 10.57
CA VAL A 274 -9.23 -13.80 10.66
C VAL A 274 -8.64 -13.99 9.27
N ALA A 275 -9.43 -14.51 8.33
CA ALA A 275 -9.00 -14.74 6.95
C ALA A 275 -8.58 -13.44 6.27
N TYR A 276 -9.37 -12.38 6.42
CA TYR A 276 -9.14 -11.08 5.79
C TYR A 276 -8.38 -10.07 6.67
N LYS A 277 -7.95 -10.45 7.88
CA LYS A 277 -7.16 -9.57 8.76
C LYS A 277 -5.94 -8.96 8.07
N PRO A 278 -5.11 -9.70 7.29
CA PRO A 278 -3.96 -9.12 6.61
C PRO A 278 -4.35 -8.02 5.61
N VAL A 279 -5.51 -8.17 4.97
CA VAL A 279 -6.07 -7.17 4.05
C VAL A 279 -6.45 -5.91 4.81
N HIS A 280 -7.19 -6.03 5.90
CA HIS A 280 -7.61 -4.91 6.73
C HIS A 280 -6.44 -4.16 7.37
N ASP A 281 -5.45 -4.88 7.89
CA ASP A 281 -4.25 -4.30 8.50
C ASP A 281 -3.44 -3.49 7.47
N LEU A 282 -3.29 -4.02 6.26
CA LEU A 282 -2.57 -3.34 5.19
C LEU A 282 -3.31 -2.10 4.70
N LEU A 283 -4.62 -2.23 4.47
CA LEU A 283 -5.48 -1.11 4.07
C LEU A 283 -5.50 -0.01 5.14
N GLY A 284 -5.56 -0.38 6.42
CA GLY A 284 -5.47 0.56 7.53
C GLY A 284 -4.16 1.35 7.53
N ARG A 285 -3.03 0.70 7.28
CA ARG A 285 -1.72 1.38 7.15
C ARG A 285 -1.66 2.31 5.94
N MET A 286 -2.19 1.90 4.80
CA MET A 286 -2.25 2.73 3.59
C MET A 286 -3.13 3.97 3.81
N THR A 287 -4.28 3.81 4.45
CA THR A 287 -5.17 4.92 4.81
C THR A 287 -4.46 5.91 5.73
N LEU A 288 -3.75 5.43 6.76
CA LEU A 288 -2.99 6.27 7.68
C LEU A 288 -1.90 7.05 6.95
N LEU A 289 -1.14 6.41 6.05
CA LEU A 289 -0.11 7.07 5.24
C LEU A 289 -0.71 8.16 4.34
N THR A 290 -1.86 7.90 3.73
CA THR A 290 -2.56 8.88 2.88
C THR A 290 -3.03 10.08 3.70
N VAL A 291 -3.61 9.86 4.89
CA VAL A 291 -4.00 10.94 5.81
C VAL A 291 -2.78 11.79 6.18
N TRP A 292 -1.64 11.17 6.51
CA TRP A 292 -0.40 11.87 6.78
C TRP A 292 0.08 12.72 5.60
N LEU A 293 0.02 12.19 4.39
CA LEU A 293 0.41 12.91 3.17
C LEU A 293 -0.51 14.11 2.92
N VAL A 294 -1.81 13.96 3.13
CA VAL A 294 -2.81 15.03 3.02
C VAL A 294 -2.55 16.14 4.04
N VAL A 295 -2.25 15.79 5.29
CA VAL A 295 -1.89 16.76 6.33
C VAL A 295 -0.59 17.49 5.99
N LEU A 296 0.42 16.75 5.54
CA LEU A 296 1.72 17.30 5.17
C LEU A 296 1.59 18.32 4.01
N THR A 297 0.84 17.97 2.97
CA THR A 297 0.58 18.89 1.85
C THR A 297 -0.16 20.14 2.29
N ALA A 298 -1.12 20.03 3.22
CA ALA A 298 -1.81 21.18 3.78
C ALA A 298 -0.87 22.11 4.56
N VAL A 299 0.05 21.53 5.36
CA VAL A 299 1.07 22.30 6.08
C VAL A 299 2.02 23.02 5.11
N PHE A 300 2.50 22.31 4.07
CA PHE A 300 3.36 22.94 3.06
C PHE A 300 2.64 24.04 2.28
N ALA A 301 1.38 23.86 1.90
CA ALA A 301 0.58 24.88 1.26
C ALA A 301 0.40 26.11 2.15
N TRP A 302 0.19 25.92 3.46
CA TRP A 302 0.08 27.00 4.43
C TRP A 302 1.41 27.74 4.62
N LEU A 303 2.53 27.03 4.78
CA LEU A 303 3.87 27.63 4.89
C LEU A 303 4.26 28.39 3.61
N GLY A 304 4.05 27.78 2.44
CA GLY A 304 4.32 28.39 1.14
C GLY A 304 3.50 29.66 0.93
N SER A 305 2.23 29.65 1.29
CA SER A 305 1.38 30.84 1.26
C SER A 305 1.90 31.96 2.16
N ARG A 306 2.35 31.62 3.37
CA ARG A 306 2.95 32.61 4.29
C ARG A 306 4.25 33.19 3.75
N PHE A 307 5.13 32.37 3.20
CA PHE A 307 6.38 32.79 2.61
C PHE A 307 6.16 33.73 1.41
N TYR A 308 5.26 33.36 0.52
CA TYR A 308 4.90 34.18 -0.65
C TYR A 308 4.38 35.54 -0.26
N GLN A 309 3.53 35.63 0.77
CA GLN A 309 3.03 36.91 1.26
C GLN A 309 4.12 37.81 1.81
N ARG A 310 5.06 37.26 2.58
CA ARG A 310 6.21 38.07 3.09
C ARG A 310 7.07 38.63 1.95
N GLN A 311 7.28 37.83 0.90
CA GLN A 311 8.01 38.32 -0.29
C GLN A 311 7.25 39.42 -1.02
N LEU A 312 5.94 39.30 -1.14
CA LEU A 312 5.10 40.31 -1.80
C LEU A 312 5.10 41.63 -1.01
N GLU A 313 4.96 41.57 0.31
CA GLU A 313 5.04 42.73 1.21
C GLU A 313 6.42 43.41 1.12
N SER A 314 7.49 42.63 1.12
CA SER A 314 8.86 43.18 1.00
C SER A 314 9.09 43.89 -0.35
N LYS A 315 8.60 43.31 -1.47
CA LYS A 315 8.65 43.95 -2.77
C LYS A 315 7.87 45.26 -2.80
N GLN A 316 6.66 45.27 -2.29
CA GLN A 316 5.82 46.48 -2.24
C GLN A 316 6.42 47.56 -1.34
N GLN A 317 7.10 47.17 -0.27
CA GLN A 317 7.80 48.10 0.61
C GLN A 317 8.98 48.74 -0.12
N LEU A 318 9.78 47.95 -0.81
CA LEU A 318 10.91 48.43 -1.61
C LEU A 318 10.44 49.38 -2.72
N GLU A 319 9.39 49.02 -3.45
CA GLU A 319 8.80 49.90 -4.48
C GLU A 319 8.33 51.26 -3.89
N ARG A 320 7.69 51.23 -2.71
CA ARG A 320 7.28 52.46 -2.03
C ARG A 320 8.46 53.34 -1.60
N GLU A 321 9.52 52.73 -1.09
CA GLU A 321 10.76 53.46 -0.72
C GLU A 321 11.41 54.08 -1.94
N VAL A 322 11.51 53.41 -3.06
CA VAL A 322 12.03 53.94 -4.32
C VAL A 322 11.20 55.13 -4.78
N ILE A 323 9.89 54.98 -4.88
CA ILE A 323 8.96 56.05 -5.31
C ILE A 323 9.02 57.26 -4.33
N PHE A 324 9.13 56.99 -3.03
CA PHE A 324 9.24 58.04 -2.03
C PHE A 324 10.55 58.83 -2.20
N ASN A 325 11.69 58.15 -2.37
CA ASN A 325 13.00 58.75 -2.56
C ASN A 325 13.04 59.58 -3.86
N GLU A 326 12.50 59.07 -4.97
CA GLU A 326 12.39 59.80 -6.23
C GLU A 326 11.59 61.11 -6.07
N LYS A 327 10.41 61.02 -5.43
CA LYS A 327 9.56 62.19 -5.19
C LYS A 327 10.22 63.18 -4.24
N MET A 328 10.94 62.72 -3.23
CA MET A 328 11.69 63.59 -2.32
C MET A 328 12.78 64.36 -3.10
N LEU A 329 13.59 63.68 -3.90
CA LEU A 329 14.62 64.28 -4.73
C LEU A 329 14.07 65.29 -5.74
N ALA A 330 12.96 64.93 -6.42
CA ALA A 330 12.32 65.81 -7.41
C ALA A 330 11.79 67.14 -6.79
N ASN A 331 11.24 67.07 -5.56
CA ASN A 331 10.64 68.25 -4.90
C ASN A 331 11.61 69.04 -4.00
N MET A 332 12.90 68.65 -3.93
CA MET A 332 13.87 69.41 -3.16
C MET A 332 14.10 70.76 -3.79
N PRO A 333 14.06 71.85 -2.99
CA PRO A 333 14.26 73.23 -3.52
C PRO A 333 15.70 73.54 -3.96
N GLY A 334 16.63 72.67 -3.61
CA GLY A 334 18.04 72.77 -4.06
C GLY A 334 18.29 71.86 -5.27
N GLY A 335 19.20 72.31 -6.13
CA GLY A 335 19.66 71.45 -7.23
C GLY A 335 20.52 70.29 -6.72
N ILE A 336 20.15 69.07 -7.06
CA ILE A 336 20.90 67.87 -6.73
C ILE A 336 21.23 67.18 -8.04
N ALA A 337 22.51 66.82 -8.24
CA ALA A 337 22.89 65.94 -9.34
C ALA A 337 24.00 64.99 -8.92
N LEU A 338 24.05 63.84 -9.55
CA LEU A 338 25.08 62.84 -9.38
C LEU A 338 25.88 62.68 -10.66
N VAL A 339 27.18 62.73 -10.54
CA VAL A 339 28.12 62.62 -11.66
C VAL A 339 28.88 61.30 -11.56
N ASP A 340 28.98 60.62 -12.67
CA ASP A 340 29.78 59.40 -12.81
C ASP A 340 31.28 59.70 -12.64
N PRO A 341 32.02 58.95 -11.84
CA PRO A 341 33.39 59.21 -11.52
C PRO A 341 34.37 59.06 -12.70
N VAL A 342 34.00 58.22 -13.69
CA VAL A 342 34.84 57.87 -14.83
C VAL A 342 34.51 58.75 -16.07
N SER A 343 33.23 58.65 -16.49
CA SER A 343 32.79 59.38 -17.71
C SER A 343 32.52 60.85 -17.49
N ARG A 344 32.45 61.32 -16.25
CA ARG A 344 32.11 62.71 -15.87
C ARG A 344 30.71 63.15 -16.33
N ARG A 345 29.87 62.24 -16.77
CA ARG A 345 28.47 62.48 -17.13
C ARG A 345 27.58 62.52 -15.91
N PHE A 346 26.52 63.28 -16.02
CA PHE A 346 25.49 63.22 -14.99
C PHE A 346 24.73 61.89 -15.07
N LEU A 347 24.70 61.16 -13.99
CA LEU A 347 23.89 59.93 -13.87
C LEU A 347 22.43 60.22 -13.52
N HIS A 348 22.25 61.28 -12.73
CA HIS A 348 20.94 61.73 -12.29
C HIS A 348 20.98 63.20 -11.93
N ALA A 349 19.92 63.94 -12.18
CA ALA A 349 19.72 65.27 -11.69
C ALA A 349 18.24 65.54 -11.40
N ASN A 350 17.96 66.29 -10.35
CA ASN A 350 16.58 66.71 -10.09
C ASN A 350 16.24 67.96 -10.95
N ASP A 351 14.94 68.20 -11.09
CA ASP A 351 14.44 69.32 -11.89
C ASP A 351 15.03 70.73 -11.46
N ALA A 352 15.30 70.88 -10.16
CA ALA A 352 15.89 72.09 -9.65
C ALA A 352 17.30 72.26 -10.18
N PHE A 353 18.12 71.24 -10.26
CA PHE A 353 19.47 71.28 -10.82
C PHE A 353 19.43 71.53 -12.33
N SER A 354 18.56 70.80 -13.07
CA SER A 354 18.41 70.99 -14.50
C SER A 354 18.07 72.47 -14.85
N ARG A 355 17.09 73.03 -14.15
CA ARG A 355 16.75 74.48 -14.31
C ARG A 355 17.91 75.43 -13.95
N MET A 356 18.73 75.09 -12.97
CA MET A 356 19.92 75.88 -12.64
C MET A 356 21.02 75.75 -13.71
N ALA A 357 21.23 74.56 -14.23
CA ALA A 357 22.17 74.29 -15.33
C ALA A 357 21.77 75.00 -16.62
N GLU A 358 20.49 75.05 -16.97
CA GLU A 358 19.96 75.84 -18.09
C GLU A 358 20.13 77.37 -17.89
N ARG A 359 19.94 77.82 -16.66
CA ARG A 359 19.93 79.24 -16.33
C ARG A 359 21.32 79.82 -16.12
N PHE A 360 22.22 79.10 -15.49
CA PHE A 360 23.55 79.61 -15.09
C PHE A 360 24.70 78.88 -15.80
N GLY A 361 24.45 77.70 -16.35
CA GLY A 361 25.39 76.92 -17.13
C GLY A 361 25.16 77.00 -18.63
N ASP A 362 25.98 76.30 -19.37
CA ASP A 362 25.88 76.24 -20.83
C ASP A 362 24.93 75.15 -21.35
N LEU A 363 24.01 74.64 -20.49
CA LEU A 363 23.04 73.65 -20.90
C LEU A 363 22.03 74.22 -21.89
N PRO A 364 21.90 73.66 -23.12
CA PRO A 364 20.85 74.06 -24.05
C PRO A 364 19.45 73.68 -23.50
N PRO A 365 18.43 74.53 -23.74
CA PRO A 365 17.07 74.18 -23.32
C PRO A 365 16.59 72.90 -23.94
N GLY A 366 16.00 71.99 -23.12
CA GLY A 366 15.39 70.74 -23.56
C GLY A 366 16.36 69.60 -23.84
N ARG A 367 17.66 69.74 -23.61
CA ARG A 367 18.66 68.69 -23.70
C ARG A 367 18.70 67.90 -22.37
N ASP A 368 18.72 66.58 -22.48
CA ASP A 368 18.83 65.73 -21.27
C ASP A 368 20.22 65.97 -20.64
N ILE A 369 20.21 66.27 -19.35
CA ILE A 369 21.43 66.53 -18.59
C ILE A 369 22.33 65.29 -18.48
N THR A 370 21.76 64.06 -18.59
CA THR A 370 22.54 62.81 -18.54
C THR A 370 23.38 62.57 -19.80
N GLU A 371 23.12 63.32 -20.87
CA GLU A 371 23.90 63.26 -22.14
C GLU A 371 25.16 64.16 -22.12
N ILE A 372 25.33 64.97 -21.08
CA ILE A 372 26.41 65.99 -20.99
C ILE A 372 27.34 65.69 -19.83
N THR A 373 28.57 66.24 -19.95
CA THR A 373 29.55 66.11 -18.89
C THR A 373 29.47 67.33 -17.92
N CYS A 374 29.96 67.14 -16.70
CA CYS A 374 29.96 68.17 -15.69
C CYS A 374 30.81 69.37 -16.09
N ASP A 375 31.81 69.19 -16.97
CA ASP A 375 32.70 70.28 -17.48
C ASP A 375 32.01 71.17 -18.51
N GLU A 376 31.02 70.64 -19.26
CA GLU A 376 30.20 71.42 -20.21
C GLU A 376 29.22 72.35 -19.48
N VAL A 377 28.70 71.89 -18.29
CA VAL A 377 27.68 72.70 -17.57
C VAL A 377 28.28 73.94 -16.84
N LYS A 378 29.55 73.91 -16.43
CA LYS A 378 30.27 75.01 -15.79
C LYS A 378 29.61 75.64 -14.55
N ILE A 379 28.83 74.96 -13.82
CA ILE A 379 28.24 75.41 -12.55
C ILE A 379 29.31 75.47 -11.46
N ALA A 380 30.22 74.49 -11.43
CA ALA A 380 31.34 74.42 -10.53
C ALA A 380 32.63 74.82 -11.29
N PRO A 381 33.68 75.38 -10.60
CA PRO A 381 34.98 75.66 -11.22
C PRO A 381 35.62 74.42 -11.84
N ALA A 382 36.37 74.63 -12.94
CA ALA A 382 37.09 73.55 -13.61
C ALA A 382 38.01 72.82 -12.61
N GLY A 383 38.01 71.44 -12.67
CA GLY A 383 38.81 70.61 -11.77
C GLY A 383 38.24 70.43 -10.35
N ALA A 384 37.08 71.03 -10.02
CA ALA A 384 36.44 70.81 -8.70
C ALA A 384 35.99 69.37 -8.47
N VAL A 385 35.43 68.70 -9.50
CA VAL A 385 35.01 67.29 -9.48
C VAL A 385 36.24 66.39 -9.29
N ASP A 386 37.34 66.67 -10.02
CA ASP A 386 38.59 65.89 -9.90
C ASP A 386 39.21 66.02 -8.52
N ARG A 387 39.12 67.17 -7.90
CA ARG A 387 39.60 67.37 -6.53
C ARG A 387 38.83 66.52 -5.54
N VAL A 388 37.51 66.48 -5.63
CA VAL A 388 36.65 65.66 -4.75
C VAL A 388 36.90 64.20 -4.99
N LEU A 389 37.08 63.75 -6.21
CA LEU A 389 37.34 62.34 -6.54
C LEU A 389 38.72 61.91 -6.05
N ASN A 390 39.77 62.67 -6.32
CA ASN A 390 41.18 62.33 -6.02
C ASN A 390 41.50 62.42 -4.52
N PHE A 391 41.01 63.44 -3.86
CA PHE A 391 41.37 63.71 -2.45
C PHE A 391 40.28 63.31 -1.45
N GLY A 392 39.07 63.02 -1.91
CA GLY A 392 37.95 62.62 -1.04
C GLY A 392 37.38 63.71 -0.14
N THR A 393 37.97 64.89 -0.20
CA THR A 393 37.55 66.04 0.61
C THR A 393 36.41 66.82 -0.05
N PRO A 394 35.35 67.16 0.72
CA PRO A 394 34.27 67.99 0.16
C PRO A 394 34.76 69.28 -0.40
N PHE A 395 34.24 69.64 -1.57
CA PHE A 395 34.51 70.96 -2.16
C PHE A 395 33.30 71.86 -1.94
N GLN A 396 33.50 73.00 -1.34
CA GLN A 396 32.42 73.92 -0.99
C GLN A 396 32.74 75.32 -1.46
N LEU A 397 31.79 75.90 -2.16
CA LEU A 397 31.80 77.35 -2.48
C LEU A 397 30.54 77.97 -1.90
N ILE A 398 30.78 79.06 -1.11
CA ILE A 398 29.70 79.81 -0.50
C ILE A 398 29.64 81.14 -1.23
N GLU A 399 28.42 81.58 -1.61
CA GLU A 399 28.23 82.92 -2.30
C GLU A 399 29.00 83.00 -3.62
N HIS A 400 29.11 81.89 -4.36
CA HIS A 400 29.78 81.89 -5.64
C HIS A 400 29.00 82.76 -6.67
N PRO A 401 29.58 83.86 -7.23
CA PRO A 401 28.88 84.72 -8.18
C PRO A 401 28.81 84.01 -9.56
N LEU A 402 27.62 83.70 -10.05
CA LEU A 402 27.38 83.23 -11.42
C LEU A 402 26.48 84.22 -12.14
N LYS A 403 26.88 84.66 -13.37
CA LYS A 403 26.02 85.46 -14.22
C LYS A 403 25.06 84.55 -15.00
N ASN A 404 23.78 84.94 -15.01
CA ASN A 404 22.83 84.30 -15.87
C ASN A 404 22.99 84.74 -17.33
N LYS A 405 22.28 84.03 -18.27
CA LYS A 405 22.32 84.40 -19.71
C LYS A 405 21.89 85.87 -20.01
N SER A 406 21.19 86.54 -19.08
CA SER A 406 20.79 87.95 -19.17
C SER A 406 21.76 88.91 -18.50
N GLY A 407 22.95 88.44 -18.08
CA GLY A 407 23.99 89.28 -17.45
C GLY A 407 23.80 89.56 -15.97
N VAL A 408 22.72 89.10 -15.33
CA VAL A 408 22.45 89.34 -13.92
C VAL A 408 23.26 88.35 -13.08
N THR A 409 23.99 88.84 -12.08
CA THR A 409 24.80 88.08 -11.16
C THR A 409 23.89 87.46 -10.06
N HIS A 410 24.01 86.22 -9.85
CA HIS A 410 23.32 85.48 -8.75
C HIS A 410 24.38 84.78 -7.88
N PHE A 411 24.10 84.66 -6.62
CA PHE A 411 24.95 83.93 -5.67
C PHE A 411 24.43 82.54 -5.41
N LEU A 412 25.29 81.54 -5.65
CA LEU A 412 24.95 80.11 -5.42
C LEU A 412 25.91 79.57 -4.39
N ASP A 413 25.35 78.73 -3.49
CA ASP A 413 26.12 77.83 -2.64
C ASP A 413 26.24 76.50 -3.36
N ILE A 414 27.46 76.02 -3.61
CA ILE A 414 27.76 74.80 -4.34
C ILE A 414 28.56 73.89 -3.42
N ASN A 415 28.05 72.70 -3.19
CA ASN A 415 28.74 71.68 -2.43
C ASN A 415 28.89 70.45 -3.31
N LEU A 416 30.10 69.93 -3.41
CA LEU A 416 30.45 68.70 -4.09
C LEU A 416 30.92 67.71 -3.04
N LEU A 417 30.28 66.55 -3.00
CA LEU A 417 30.55 65.50 -2.05
C LEU A 417 30.88 64.19 -2.79
N ARG A 418 31.87 63.46 -2.33
CA ARG A 418 32.18 62.14 -2.85
C ARG A 418 31.17 61.19 -2.30
N LEU A 419 30.45 60.49 -3.19
CA LEU A 419 29.52 59.43 -2.82
C LEU A 419 30.25 58.08 -2.85
N GLN A 420 30.25 57.38 -1.72
CA GLN A 420 30.85 56.05 -1.58
C GLN A 420 29.77 55.01 -1.37
N GLY A 421 29.88 53.87 -2.05
CA GLY A 421 29.01 52.72 -1.86
C GLY A 421 29.45 51.82 -0.70
N ALA A 422 28.74 50.77 -0.47
CA ALA A 422 28.92 49.83 0.64
C ALA A 422 30.30 49.11 0.69
N GLN A 423 31.12 49.21 -0.35
CA GLN A 423 32.47 48.62 -0.43
C GLN A 423 33.56 49.70 -0.60
N GLU A 424 33.34 50.94 -0.13
CA GLU A 424 34.23 52.09 -0.28
C GLU A 424 34.50 52.47 -1.76
N MET A 425 33.88 51.81 -2.72
CA MET A 425 33.99 52.22 -4.12
C MET A 425 33.29 53.55 -4.36
N VAL A 426 33.97 54.43 -5.08
CA VAL A 426 33.42 55.73 -5.46
C VAL A 426 32.30 55.55 -6.45
N GLN A 427 31.07 55.83 -6.03
CA GLN A 427 29.89 55.74 -6.90
C GLN A 427 29.66 57.05 -7.70
N GLY A 428 30.24 58.15 -7.27
CA GLY A 428 30.10 59.41 -7.99
C GLY A 428 30.41 60.62 -7.14
N VAL A 429 30.16 61.79 -7.74
CA VAL A 429 30.22 63.09 -7.06
C VAL A 429 28.82 63.69 -7.02
N LEU A 430 28.35 63.93 -5.82
CA LEU A 430 27.07 64.58 -5.58
C LEU A 430 27.20 66.09 -5.57
N TYR A 431 26.49 66.73 -6.47
CA TYR A 431 26.31 68.19 -6.50
C TYR A 431 25.09 68.55 -5.64
N LEU A 432 25.31 69.52 -4.75
CA LEU A 432 24.24 70.15 -4.01
C LEU A 432 24.36 71.68 -4.27
N VAL A 433 23.38 72.22 -5.01
CA VAL A 433 23.40 73.64 -5.43
C VAL A 433 22.16 74.32 -4.87
N LYS A 434 22.39 75.46 -4.18
CA LYS A 434 21.28 76.22 -3.59
C LYS A 434 21.45 77.71 -3.97
N ARG A 435 20.37 78.27 -4.46
CA ARG A 435 20.32 79.68 -4.75
C ARG A 435 20.06 80.47 -3.45
N ARG A 436 20.95 81.48 -3.15
CA ARG A 436 20.64 82.40 -2.06
C ARG A 436 19.72 83.52 -2.57
N ARG A 437 18.76 83.89 -1.74
CA ARG A 437 18.00 85.11 -1.97
C ARG A 437 18.90 86.25 -1.64
N ALA A 438 19.04 87.32 -2.56
CA ALA A 438 19.70 88.52 -2.27
C ALA A 438 19.09 89.13 -0.99
N MET A 439 19.85 89.21 0.09
CA MET A 439 19.46 90.10 1.19
C MET A 439 19.46 91.50 0.64
N SER A 440 18.28 92.10 0.49
CA SER A 440 18.18 93.57 0.31
C SER A 440 18.78 94.17 1.53
N ARG A 441 20.00 94.78 1.38
CA ARG A 441 20.50 95.76 2.33
C ARG A 441 19.51 96.91 2.30
N PHE A 442 18.51 96.88 3.14
CA PHE A 442 17.82 98.10 3.50
C PHE A 442 18.74 98.92 4.42
N GLY A 443 19.05 100.10 3.93
CA GLY A 443 19.92 101.02 4.52
C GLY A 443 19.50 101.48 5.91
N ARG A 444 20.48 101.75 6.71
CA ARG A 444 20.35 102.78 7.75
C ARG A 444 20.72 104.12 7.10
N SER A 445 19.78 105.03 7.04
CA SER A 445 20.04 106.50 7.19
C SER A 445 19.49 106.89 8.53
#